data_76f3edbe3c6011ad7eee3f9c535898e5
#
_entry.id   76f3edbe3c6011ad7eee3f9c535898e5
#
_cell.length_a   1.000
_cell.length_b   1.000
_cell.length_c   1.000
_cell.angle_alpha   90.00
_cell.angle_beta   90.00
_cell.angle_gamma   90.00
#
_symmetry.space_group_name_H-M   'P 1'
#
loop_
_entity.id
_entity.type
_entity.pdbx_description
1 polymer ?
#
loop_
_entity_poly.entity_id
_entity_poly.type
_entity_poly.pdbx_seq_one_letter_code
_entity_poly.pdbx_strand_id
1 'polypeptide(L)'
;MHLGSGCGDPRRREKLLVRWLEEVSADAEAIFLVGDVFDFWFEYRRVVPKGFTRLLGKLSELTDRGVTIHFFTGNHDMWACDYLSRECGVVMHTIPEVFELSGRRVLVAHGDNMGGERTWLERLMVWTFHSSAIRRLFSALVHPDLAMRFGHWWSGKSREAKSISHSFRGEGEWLVRWARARLAEEPVDYFVFGHIHCAENYDLGGGSRVLFLGEWIEHPSYAVLDAEGNMELVSYWQ
;
A
#
# COMPACT_ATOMS: atom_id res chain seq x y z
N MET A 1 1.21 0.10 -6.28
CA MET A 1 2.09 -0.59 -7.24
C MET A 1 1.29 -1.39 -8.27
N HIS A 2 0.26 -2.11 -7.86
CA HIS A 2 -0.67 -2.88 -8.69
C HIS A 2 0.00 -3.90 -9.62
N LEU A 3 0.88 -4.74 -9.05
CA LEU A 3 1.48 -5.84 -9.79
C LEU A 3 0.40 -6.82 -10.26
N GLY A 4 0.50 -7.26 -11.51
CA GLY A 4 -0.50 -8.12 -12.15
C GLY A 4 -1.63 -7.36 -12.85
N SER A 5 -1.70 -6.02 -12.75
CA SER A 5 -2.66 -5.23 -13.52
C SER A 5 -2.38 -5.33 -15.01
N GLY A 6 -3.44 -5.27 -15.84
CA GLY A 6 -3.31 -5.23 -17.30
C GLY A 6 -2.77 -3.90 -17.86
N CYS A 7 -2.43 -2.91 -17.01
CA CYS A 7 -1.88 -1.63 -17.44
C CYS A 7 -0.37 -1.75 -17.68
N GLY A 8 0.12 -1.31 -18.82
CA GLY A 8 1.54 -1.38 -19.19
C GLY A 8 2.08 -2.82 -19.23
N ASP A 9 3.38 -2.98 -18.93
CA ASP A 9 4.03 -4.30 -18.81
C ASP A 9 4.16 -4.71 -17.33
N PRO A 10 3.34 -5.66 -16.85
CA PRO A 10 3.38 -6.10 -15.45
C PRO A 10 4.72 -6.75 -15.06
N ARG A 11 5.38 -7.44 -16.00
CA ARG A 11 6.69 -8.07 -15.73
C ARG A 11 7.81 -7.05 -15.61
N ARG A 12 7.76 -6.01 -16.43
CA ARG A 12 8.72 -4.89 -16.34
C ARG A 12 8.57 -4.19 -14.99
N ARG A 13 7.33 -3.96 -14.54
CA ARG A 13 7.04 -3.33 -13.24
C ARG A 13 7.52 -4.20 -12.07
N GLU A 14 7.28 -5.51 -12.08
CA GLU A 14 7.81 -6.43 -11.08
C GLU A 14 9.34 -6.38 -11.02
N LYS A 15 10.03 -6.40 -12.17
CA LYS A 15 11.49 -6.29 -12.24
C LYS A 15 12.00 -4.95 -11.72
N LEU A 16 11.28 -3.86 -12.01
CA LEU A 16 11.61 -2.52 -11.53
C LEU A 16 11.53 -2.46 -10.01
N LEU A 17 10.45 -2.98 -9.42
CA LEU A 17 10.27 -3.04 -7.98
C LEU A 17 11.37 -3.90 -7.32
N VAL A 18 11.70 -5.05 -7.88
CA VAL A 18 12.76 -5.93 -7.35
C VAL A 18 14.12 -5.24 -7.40
N ARG A 19 14.41 -4.48 -8.46
CA ARG A 19 15.64 -3.70 -8.54
C ARG A 19 15.68 -2.59 -7.50
N TRP A 20 14.59 -1.84 -7.36
CA TRP A 20 14.46 -0.79 -6.34
C TRP A 20 14.68 -1.37 -4.93
N LEU A 21 14.07 -2.51 -4.61
CA LEU A 21 14.27 -3.20 -3.33
C LEU A 21 15.73 -3.55 -3.10
N GLU A 22 16.46 -4.04 -4.12
CA GLU A 22 17.89 -4.35 -4.02
C GLU A 22 18.71 -3.08 -3.76
N GLU A 23 18.44 -2.00 -4.49
CA GLU A 23 19.16 -0.75 -4.37
C GLU A 23 18.97 -0.11 -3.00
N VAL A 24 17.71 0.02 -2.52
CA VAL A 24 17.44 0.68 -1.24
C VAL A 24 17.82 -0.19 -0.03
N SER A 25 17.85 -1.51 -0.19
CA SER A 25 18.25 -2.42 0.91
C SER A 25 19.73 -2.37 1.27
N ALA A 26 20.54 -1.64 0.49
CA ALA A 26 21.98 -1.51 0.77
C ALA A 26 22.25 -0.70 2.05
N ASP A 27 21.37 0.25 2.39
CA ASP A 27 21.51 1.17 3.52
C ASP A 27 20.23 1.39 4.33
N ALA A 28 19.09 0.86 3.87
CA ALA A 28 17.82 1.02 4.58
C ALA A 28 17.76 0.16 5.85
N GLU A 29 17.43 0.76 6.99
CA GLU A 29 17.12 0.04 8.24
C GLU A 29 15.77 -0.69 8.16
N ALA A 30 14.80 -0.10 7.47
CA ALA A 30 13.49 -0.69 7.24
C ALA A 30 12.89 -0.22 5.92
N ILE A 31 12.07 -1.07 5.30
CA ILE A 31 11.37 -0.78 4.05
C ILE A 31 9.85 -0.88 4.30
N PHE A 32 9.10 0.10 3.85
CA PHE A 32 7.64 0.16 4.00
C PHE A 32 6.94 0.02 2.65
N LEU A 33 6.20 -1.06 2.44
CA LEU A 33 5.32 -1.27 1.29
C LEU A 33 3.91 -0.84 1.69
N VAL A 34 3.46 0.31 1.19
CA VAL A 34 2.27 1.00 1.72
C VAL A 34 1.01 0.64 0.92
N GLY A 35 0.69 -0.65 0.84
CA GLY A 35 -0.52 -1.20 0.25
C GLY A 35 -0.60 -1.16 -1.28
N ASP A 36 -1.59 -1.87 -1.82
CA ASP A 36 -1.81 -2.02 -3.26
C ASP A 36 -0.54 -2.43 -4.03
N VAL A 37 0.28 -3.29 -3.39
CA VAL A 37 1.44 -3.89 -4.04
C VAL A 37 0.98 -4.80 -5.16
N PHE A 38 -0.04 -5.61 -4.89
CA PHE A 38 -0.69 -6.45 -5.88
C PHE A 38 -1.98 -5.79 -6.39
N ASP A 39 -2.29 -6.01 -7.65
CA ASP A 39 -3.54 -5.55 -8.26
C ASP A 39 -4.77 -6.27 -7.71
N PHE A 40 -4.59 -7.52 -7.35
CA PHE A 40 -5.55 -8.32 -6.59
C PHE A 40 -4.82 -9.48 -5.91
N TRP A 41 -5.03 -9.61 -4.59
CA TRP A 41 -4.48 -10.71 -3.81
C TRP A 41 -5.57 -11.30 -2.92
N PHE A 42 -5.79 -12.62 -3.04
CA PHE A 42 -6.74 -13.35 -2.20
C PHE A 42 -6.11 -14.67 -1.75
N GLU A 43 -5.97 -14.84 -0.46
CA GLU A 43 -5.45 -16.07 0.14
C GLU A 43 -6.58 -17.06 0.42
N TYR A 44 -6.52 -18.21 -0.24
CA TYR A 44 -7.25 -19.39 0.13
C TYR A 44 -6.49 -20.16 1.21
N ARG A 45 -7.16 -21.14 1.80
CA ARG A 45 -6.54 -21.95 2.86
C ARG A 45 -5.24 -22.65 2.43
N ARG A 46 -5.10 -23.04 1.15
CA ARG A 46 -3.97 -23.82 0.62
C ARG A 46 -3.44 -23.32 -0.70
N VAL A 47 -3.97 -22.24 -1.23
CA VAL A 47 -3.53 -21.67 -2.50
C VAL A 47 -3.48 -20.16 -2.43
N VAL A 48 -2.50 -19.58 -3.09
CA VAL A 48 -2.30 -18.15 -3.27
C VAL A 48 -2.29 -17.83 -4.77
N PRO A 49 -2.45 -16.56 -5.16
CA PRO A 49 -2.32 -16.16 -6.55
C PRO A 49 -0.98 -16.59 -7.14
N LYS A 50 -1.00 -17.16 -8.33
CA LYS A 50 0.22 -17.54 -9.05
C LYS A 50 0.90 -16.32 -9.68
N GLY A 51 2.22 -16.37 -9.75
CA GLY A 51 3.05 -15.26 -10.26
C GLY A 51 3.86 -14.62 -9.15
N PHE A 52 4.37 -13.43 -9.41
CA PHE A 52 5.11 -12.58 -8.46
C PHE A 52 6.35 -13.25 -7.83
N THR A 53 6.86 -14.29 -8.45
CA THR A 53 7.95 -15.11 -7.90
C THR A 53 9.24 -14.33 -7.67
N ARG A 54 9.50 -13.29 -8.47
CA ARG A 54 10.67 -12.43 -8.30
C ARG A 54 10.52 -11.55 -7.07
N LEU A 55 9.35 -10.92 -6.92
CA LEU A 55 9.07 -10.08 -5.75
C LEU A 55 9.08 -10.92 -4.48
N LEU A 56 8.32 -12.02 -4.46
CA LEU A 56 8.25 -12.90 -3.28
C LEU A 56 9.63 -13.42 -2.88
N GLY A 57 10.43 -13.88 -3.86
CA GLY A 57 11.81 -14.32 -3.63
C GLY A 57 12.71 -13.19 -3.13
N LYS A 58 12.54 -11.96 -3.63
CA LYS A 58 13.32 -10.81 -3.16
C LYS A 58 12.93 -10.41 -1.73
N LEU A 59 11.64 -10.44 -1.40
CA LEU A 59 11.20 -10.16 -0.02
C LEU A 59 11.79 -11.19 0.95
N SER A 60 11.72 -12.49 0.63
CA SER A 60 12.31 -13.55 1.45
C SER A 60 13.83 -13.38 1.58
N GLU A 61 14.54 -13.12 0.50
CA GLU A 61 15.99 -12.89 0.51
C GLU A 61 16.38 -11.73 1.43
N LEU A 62 15.65 -10.61 1.36
CA LEU A 62 15.96 -9.42 2.15
C LEU A 62 15.66 -9.63 3.63
N THR A 63 14.53 -10.27 3.96
CA THR A 63 14.19 -10.59 5.36
C THR A 63 15.16 -11.63 5.96
N ASP A 64 15.61 -12.62 5.17
CA ASP A 64 16.65 -13.57 5.58
C ASP A 64 18.01 -12.87 5.84
N ARG A 65 18.29 -11.76 5.14
CA ARG A 65 19.44 -10.89 5.39
C ARG A 65 19.27 -9.96 6.59
N GLY A 66 18.11 -9.97 7.23
CA GLY A 66 17.81 -9.15 8.41
C GLY A 66 17.19 -7.78 8.12
N VAL A 67 16.84 -7.48 6.86
CA VAL A 67 16.13 -6.24 6.51
C VAL A 67 14.68 -6.33 6.98
N THR A 68 14.24 -5.39 7.82
CA THR A 68 12.85 -5.33 8.25
C THR A 68 11.97 -4.76 7.14
N ILE A 69 11.00 -5.54 6.68
CA ILE A 69 10.04 -5.10 5.66
C ILE A 69 8.64 -5.05 6.26
N HIS A 70 8.07 -3.86 6.32
CA HIS A 70 6.69 -3.61 6.73
C HIS A 70 5.79 -3.62 5.50
N PHE A 71 4.72 -4.42 5.54
CA PHE A 71 3.74 -4.52 4.46
C PHE A 71 2.37 -4.08 4.96
N PHE A 72 1.90 -2.93 4.52
CA PHE A 72 0.55 -2.47 4.76
C PHE A 72 -0.39 -3.05 3.70
N THR A 73 -1.56 -3.51 4.10
CA THR A 73 -2.58 -3.92 3.13
C THR A 73 -3.33 -2.71 2.60
N GLY A 74 -3.55 -2.68 1.30
CA GLY A 74 -4.46 -1.74 0.64
C GLY A 74 -5.79 -2.39 0.27
N ASN A 75 -6.64 -1.68 -0.44
CA ASN A 75 -7.94 -2.20 -0.85
C ASN A 75 -7.87 -3.28 -1.94
N HIS A 76 -6.76 -3.41 -2.64
CA HIS A 76 -6.53 -4.43 -3.67
C HIS A 76 -5.88 -5.72 -3.12
N ASP A 77 -5.15 -5.61 -2.02
CA ASP A 77 -4.48 -6.74 -1.37
C ASP A 77 -4.90 -6.93 0.10
N MET A 78 -6.10 -6.45 0.47
CA MET A 78 -6.65 -6.55 1.83
C MET A 78 -6.83 -7.99 2.33
N TRP A 79 -6.83 -8.96 1.43
CA TRP A 79 -6.93 -10.39 1.75
C TRP A 79 -5.57 -11.10 1.73
N ALA A 80 -4.48 -10.37 1.79
CA ALA A 80 -3.18 -10.86 2.19
C ALA A 80 -3.23 -11.14 3.71
N CYS A 81 -3.20 -12.40 4.09
CA CYS A 81 -3.42 -12.81 5.47
C CYS A 81 -2.11 -13.15 6.17
N ASP A 82 -1.65 -14.38 6.04
CA ASP A 82 -0.44 -14.86 6.75
C ASP A 82 0.64 -15.43 5.82
N TYR A 83 0.35 -15.59 4.54
CA TYR A 83 1.30 -16.14 3.58
C TYR A 83 2.57 -15.28 3.48
N LEU A 84 2.41 -13.96 3.30
CA LEU A 84 3.56 -13.07 3.14
C LEU A 84 4.41 -13.00 4.41
N SER A 85 3.78 -13.01 5.59
CA SER A 85 4.55 -13.02 6.85
C SER A 85 5.25 -14.35 7.11
N ARG A 86 4.62 -15.48 6.78
CA ARG A 86 5.18 -16.81 7.02
C ARG A 86 6.25 -17.21 5.99
N GLU A 87 6.00 -16.92 4.71
CA GLU A 87 6.86 -17.36 3.62
C GLU A 87 7.91 -16.32 3.23
N CYS A 88 7.60 -15.02 3.40
CA CYS A 88 8.51 -13.94 3.04
C CYS A 88 9.05 -13.16 4.24
N GLY A 89 8.66 -13.50 5.48
CA GLY A 89 9.20 -12.86 6.68
C GLY A 89 8.80 -11.40 6.90
N VAL A 90 7.84 -10.86 6.12
CA VAL A 90 7.43 -9.45 6.23
C VAL A 90 6.51 -9.21 7.43
N VAL A 91 6.56 -8.02 8.01
CA VAL A 91 5.67 -7.57 9.09
C VAL A 91 4.40 -7.00 8.49
N MET A 92 3.26 -7.65 8.70
CA MET A 92 1.97 -7.26 8.12
C MET A 92 1.23 -6.24 8.97
N HIS A 93 0.70 -5.19 8.33
CA HIS A 93 -0.12 -4.16 8.95
C HIS A 93 -1.46 -4.02 8.20
N THR A 94 -2.56 -4.03 8.93
CA THR A 94 -3.93 -3.90 8.38
C THR A 94 -4.64 -2.62 8.83
N ILE A 95 -3.98 -1.84 9.68
CA ILE A 95 -4.47 -0.58 10.23
C ILE A 95 -3.35 0.47 10.18
N PRO A 96 -3.67 1.76 10.28
CA PRO A 96 -2.66 2.81 10.44
C PRO A 96 -1.78 2.58 11.67
N GLU A 97 -0.49 2.84 11.54
CA GLU A 97 0.45 2.66 12.64
C GLU A 97 1.44 3.83 12.71
N VAL A 98 1.81 4.23 13.92
CA VAL A 98 2.79 5.30 14.18
C VAL A 98 4.12 4.66 14.57
N PHE A 99 5.18 5.06 13.89
CA PHE A 99 6.55 4.63 14.13
C PHE A 99 7.38 5.79 14.64
N GLU A 100 8.31 5.48 15.54
CA GLU A 100 9.38 6.39 15.97
C GLU A 100 10.63 6.08 15.12
N LEU A 101 10.92 6.91 14.12
CA LEU A 101 12.01 6.71 13.16
C LEU A 101 12.90 7.97 13.12
N SER A 102 14.19 7.84 13.28
CA SER A 102 15.15 8.98 13.28
C SER A 102 14.68 10.17 14.14
N GLY A 103 14.08 9.90 15.32
CA GLY A 103 13.55 10.91 16.22
C GLY A 103 12.28 11.62 15.73
N ARG A 104 11.61 11.10 14.69
CA ARG A 104 10.34 11.60 14.15
C ARG A 104 9.22 10.61 14.36
N ARG A 105 8.03 11.13 14.57
CA ARG A 105 6.80 10.34 14.61
C ARG A 105 6.19 10.25 13.21
N VAL A 106 6.23 9.07 12.63
CA VAL A 106 5.79 8.80 11.25
C VAL A 106 4.56 7.89 11.28
N LEU A 107 3.41 8.41 10.87
CA LEU A 107 2.21 7.62 10.70
C LEU A 107 2.17 7.07 9.28
N VAL A 108 2.12 5.74 9.15
CA VAL A 108 2.05 5.06 7.87
C VAL A 108 0.72 4.34 7.73
N ALA A 109 0.06 4.50 6.59
CA ALA A 109 -1.17 3.80 6.25
C ALA A 109 -1.39 3.76 4.75
N HIS A 110 -2.16 2.78 4.25
CA HIS A 110 -2.56 2.82 2.84
C HIS A 110 -3.49 3.99 2.54
N GLY A 111 -4.50 4.20 3.36
CA GLY A 111 -5.36 5.36 3.23
C GLY A 111 -6.79 5.08 2.77
N ASP A 112 -7.14 3.89 2.31
CA ASP A 112 -8.45 3.54 1.76
C ASP A 112 -9.61 3.58 2.79
N ASN A 113 -9.30 3.29 4.05
CA ASN A 113 -10.29 3.17 5.14
C ASN A 113 -10.31 4.35 6.13
N MET A 114 -9.65 5.46 5.80
CA MET A 114 -9.40 6.57 6.70
C MET A 114 -10.29 7.77 6.39
N GLY A 115 -11.47 7.85 7.01
CA GLY A 115 -12.38 8.99 6.84
C GLY A 115 -13.18 8.97 5.52
N GLY A 116 -13.71 10.14 5.16
CA GLY A 116 -14.59 10.32 4.01
C GLY A 116 -16.07 10.03 4.36
N GLU A 117 -16.95 10.76 3.70
CA GLU A 117 -18.40 10.49 3.77
C GLU A 117 -18.68 9.25 2.91
N ARG A 118 -18.97 8.13 3.58
CA ARG A 118 -19.40 6.90 2.91
C ARG A 118 -20.89 6.76 2.96
N THR A 119 -21.49 6.43 1.83
CA THR A 119 -22.88 6.00 1.77
C THR A 119 -23.07 4.71 2.59
N TRP A 120 -24.30 4.42 2.98
CA TRP A 120 -24.62 3.19 3.70
C TRP A 120 -24.23 1.93 2.89
N LEU A 121 -24.38 1.97 1.57
CA LEU A 121 -23.97 0.88 0.67
C LEU A 121 -22.46 0.65 0.69
N GLU A 122 -21.67 1.71 0.65
CA GLU A 122 -20.20 1.62 0.75
C GLU A 122 -19.77 1.09 2.12
N ARG A 123 -20.43 1.49 3.20
CA ARG A 123 -20.18 0.93 4.54
C ARG A 123 -20.49 -0.56 4.59
N LEU A 124 -21.62 -0.99 4.02
CA LEU A 124 -21.99 -2.40 3.94
C LEU A 124 -20.96 -3.19 3.10
N MET A 125 -20.53 -2.65 1.96
CA MET A 125 -19.52 -3.26 1.10
C MET A 125 -18.18 -3.41 1.84
N VAL A 126 -17.70 -2.36 2.48
CA VAL A 126 -16.46 -2.39 3.29
C VAL A 126 -16.58 -3.43 4.41
N TRP A 127 -17.69 -3.44 5.15
CA TRP A 127 -17.93 -4.44 6.19
C TRP A 127 -17.92 -5.87 5.62
N THR A 128 -18.55 -6.10 4.47
CA THR A 128 -18.57 -7.40 3.79
C THR A 128 -17.16 -7.86 3.45
N PHE A 129 -16.34 -6.99 2.86
CA PHE A 129 -14.98 -7.31 2.47
C PHE A 129 -14.03 -7.52 3.65
N HIS A 130 -14.25 -6.86 4.78
CA HIS A 130 -13.44 -7.04 6.00
C HIS A 130 -13.94 -8.18 6.91
N SER A 131 -15.12 -8.75 6.63
CA SER A 131 -15.68 -9.84 7.43
C SER A 131 -14.92 -11.15 7.22
N SER A 132 -14.26 -11.64 8.26
CA SER A 132 -13.57 -12.94 8.23
C SER A 132 -14.50 -14.11 7.97
N ALA A 133 -15.76 -14.03 8.41
CA ALA A 133 -16.78 -15.04 8.17
C ALA A 133 -17.15 -15.10 6.67
N ILE A 134 -17.41 -13.93 6.05
CA ILE A 134 -17.73 -13.84 4.63
C ILE A 134 -16.55 -14.29 3.79
N ARG A 135 -15.31 -13.89 4.13
CA ARG A 135 -14.09 -14.36 3.47
C ARG A 135 -13.97 -15.89 3.52
N ARG A 136 -14.20 -16.52 4.69
CA ARG A 136 -14.18 -17.99 4.83
C ARG A 136 -15.23 -18.65 3.96
N LEU A 137 -16.45 -18.13 3.96
CA LEU A 137 -17.53 -18.63 3.12
C LEU A 137 -17.21 -18.50 1.63
N PHE A 138 -16.70 -17.34 1.21
CA PHE A 138 -16.26 -17.09 -0.16
C PHE A 138 -15.15 -18.08 -0.57
N SER A 139 -14.13 -18.26 0.27
CA SER A 139 -13.04 -19.20 0.00
C SER A 139 -13.48 -20.68 -0.04
N ALA A 140 -14.58 -21.01 0.60
CA ALA A 140 -15.13 -22.37 0.59
C ALA A 140 -16.01 -22.66 -0.63
N LEU A 141 -16.67 -21.64 -1.18
CA LEU A 141 -17.67 -21.79 -2.23
C LEU A 141 -17.20 -21.33 -3.62
N VAL A 142 -16.28 -20.38 -3.69
CA VAL A 142 -15.85 -19.80 -4.95
C VAL A 142 -14.51 -20.40 -5.38
N HIS A 143 -14.51 -20.96 -6.61
CA HIS A 143 -13.28 -21.51 -7.18
C HIS A 143 -12.21 -20.41 -7.35
N PRO A 144 -10.91 -20.66 -7.05
CA PRO A 144 -9.85 -19.67 -7.15
C PRO A 144 -9.79 -18.91 -8.47
N ASP A 145 -9.96 -19.60 -9.60
CA ASP A 145 -9.94 -18.96 -10.92
C ASP A 145 -11.08 -17.95 -11.11
N LEU A 146 -12.27 -18.24 -10.55
CA LEU A 146 -13.40 -17.32 -10.60
C LEU A 146 -13.16 -16.10 -9.72
N ALA A 147 -12.60 -16.31 -8.54
CA ALA A 147 -12.22 -15.21 -7.63
C ALA A 147 -11.16 -14.29 -8.27
N MET A 148 -10.13 -14.88 -8.89
CA MET A 148 -9.09 -14.10 -9.58
C MET A 148 -9.66 -13.32 -10.77
N ARG A 149 -10.54 -13.93 -11.59
CA ARG A 149 -11.20 -13.23 -12.70
C ARG A 149 -12.06 -12.07 -12.20
N PHE A 150 -12.85 -12.30 -11.17
CA PHE A 150 -13.68 -11.27 -10.55
C PHE A 150 -12.81 -10.13 -9.96
N GLY A 151 -11.75 -10.49 -9.22
CA GLY A 151 -10.85 -9.52 -8.60
C GLY A 151 -10.16 -8.63 -9.63
N HIS A 152 -9.62 -9.20 -10.71
CA HIS A 152 -9.01 -8.40 -11.78
C HIS A 152 -10.03 -7.52 -12.52
N TRP A 153 -11.24 -8.02 -12.75
CA TRP A 153 -12.31 -7.19 -13.33
C TRP A 153 -12.69 -6.03 -12.42
N TRP A 154 -12.87 -6.29 -11.11
CA TRP A 154 -13.18 -5.29 -10.11
C TRP A 154 -12.07 -4.24 -9.98
N SER A 155 -10.83 -4.69 -9.88
CA SER A 155 -9.64 -3.85 -9.83
C SER A 155 -9.53 -2.96 -11.07
N GLY A 156 -9.75 -3.50 -12.27
CA GLY A 156 -9.77 -2.73 -13.51
C GLY A 156 -10.79 -1.59 -13.47
N LYS A 157 -12.02 -1.87 -13.06
CA LYS A 157 -13.06 -0.84 -12.93
C LYS A 157 -12.74 0.22 -11.88
N SER A 158 -12.16 -0.18 -10.76
CA SER A 158 -11.74 0.75 -9.71
C SER A 158 -10.66 1.72 -10.22
N ARG A 159 -9.70 1.24 -11.01
CA ARG A 159 -8.67 2.08 -11.63
C ARG A 159 -9.24 3.02 -12.69
N GLU A 160 -10.11 2.53 -13.58
CA GLU A 160 -10.77 3.38 -14.58
C GLU A 160 -11.51 4.54 -13.93
N ALA A 161 -12.20 4.29 -12.82
CA ALA A 161 -12.89 5.34 -12.07
C ALA A 161 -11.93 6.35 -11.42
N LYS A 162 -10.71 5.93 -11.06
CA LYS A 162 -9.68 6.78 -10.43
C LYS A 162 -8.75 7.45 -11.45
N SER A 163 -8.54 6.85 -12.64
CA SER A 163 -7.63 7.38 -13.68
C SER A 163 -8.15 8.63 -14.38
N ILE A 164 -9.40 9.01 -14.16
CA ILE A 164 -9.92 10.32 -14.54
C ILE A 164 -9.24 11.36 -13.65
N SER A 165 -8.02 11.77 -14.04
CA SER A 165 -7.18 12.83 -13.52
C SER A 165 -7.43 13.20 -12.04
N HIS A 166 -6.81 12.44 -11.15
CA HIS A 166 -6.72 12.88 -9.76
C HIS A 166 -5.67 14.00 -9.67
N SER A 167 -6.08 15.24 -9.91
CA SER A 167 -5.29 16.38 -9.49
C SER A 167 -5.42 16.52 -7.99
N PHE A 168 -4.29 16.62 -7.29
CA PHE A 168 -4.27 16.87 -5.86
C PHE A 168 -5.08 18.13 -5.50
N ARG A 169 -5.95 18.03 -4.48
CA ARG A 169 -6.90 19.09 -4.11
C ARG A 169 -6.53 19.83 -2.82
N GLY A 170 -5.31 19.64 -2.31
CA GLY A 170 -4.86 20.28 -1.08
C GLY A 170 -5.79 19.99 0.10
N GLU A 171 -6.31 21.02 0.76
CA GLU A 171 -7.27 20.90 1.87
C GLU A 171 -8.58 20.17 1.49
N GLY A 172 -8.90 20.09 0.20
CA GLY A 172 -10.03 19.32 -0.30
C GLY A 172 -9.84 17.82 -0.25
N GLU A 173 -8.59 17.34 -0.09
CA GLU A 173 -8.30 15.92 0.04
C GLU A 173 -8.77 15.39 1.41
N TRP A 174 -9.53 14.31 1.38
CA TRP A 174 -10.07 13.72 2.60
C TRP A 174 -8.97 13.17 3.53
N LEU A 175 -7.83 12.67 2.99
CA LEU A 175 -6.69 12.23 3.78
C LEU A 175 -5.97 13.41 4.44
N VAL A 176 -5.89 14.58 3.80
CA VAL A 176 -5.37 15.80 4.42
C VAL A 176 -6.24 16.23 5.60
N ARG A 177 -7.56 16.23 5.42
CA ARG A 177 -8.51 16.54 6.50
C ARG A 177 -8.42 15.54 7.65
N TRP A 178 -8.29 14.26 7.32
CA TRP A 178 -8.09 13.20 8.32
C TRP A 178 -6.78 13.40 9.09
N ALA A 179 -5.67 13.69 8.40
CA ALA A 179 -4.38 13.94 9.03
C ALA A 179 -4.43 15.15 9.97
N ARG A 180 -5.12 16.23 9.58
CA ARG A 180 -5.34 17.39 10.47
C ARG A 180 -6.16 17.03 11.72
N ALA A 181 -7.20 16.25 11.57
CA ALA A 181 -7.98 15.79 12.72
C ALA A 181 -7.12 14.94 13.66
N ARG A 182 -6.32 14.05 13.12
CA ARG A 182 -5.41 13.20 13.89
C ARG A 182 -4.32 14.00 14.60
N LEU A 183 -3.76 15.02 13.91
CA LEU A 183 -2.74 15.91 14.47
C LEU A 183 -3.27 16.72 15.67
N ALA A 184 -4.57 16.98 15.74
CA ALA A 184 -5.19 17.62 16.90
C ALA A 184 -5.27 16.69 18.13
N GLU A 185 -5.22 15.36 17.93
CA GLU A 185 -5.26 14.36 19.00
C GLU A 185 -3.87 13.97 19.51
N GLU A 186 -2.91 13.83 18.59
CA GLU A 186 -1.53 13.47 18.93
C GLU A 186 -0.52 14.10 17.96
N PRO A 187 0.71 14.41 18.41
CA PRO A 187 1.76 14.93 17.52
C PRO A 187 2.21 13.85 16.54
N VAL A 188 2.28 14.21 15.25
CA VAL A 188 2.82 13.39 14.17
C VAL A 188 3.62 14.32 13.26
N ASP A 189 4.87 13.97 12.96
CA ASP A 189 5.71 14.77 12.06
C ASP A 189 5.38 14.49 10.59
N TYR A 190 5.22 13.21 10.24
CA TYR A 190 4.96 12.80 8.88
C TYR A 190 3.79 11.81 8.80
N PHE A 191 2.86 12.09 7.90
CA PHE A 191 1.81 11.17 7.48
C PHE A 191 2.17 10.63 6.10
N VAL A 192 2.32 9.32 5.95
CA VAL A 192 2.69 8.66 4.69
C VAL A 192 1.55 7.80 4.20
N PHE A 193 1.01 8.16 3.02
CA PHE A 193 -0.15 7.50 2.43
C PHE A 193 0.14 6.99 1.02
N GLY A 194 -0.44 5.82 0.71
CA GLY A 194 -0.62 5.34 -0.65
C GLY A 194 -1.95 5.81 -1.24
N HIS A 195 -2.72 4.91 -1.84
CA HIS A 195 -4.12 5.01 -2.29
C HIS A 195 -4.44 6.14 -3.30
N ILE A 196 -3.99 7.35 -3.07
CA ILE A 196 -4.08 8.46 -4.02
C ILE A 196 -2.88 8.35 -4.96
N HIS A 197 -3.15 8.16 -6.24
CA HIS A 197 -2.12 7.95 -7.27
C HIS A 197 -1.47 9.26 -7.73
N CYS A 198 -1.21 10.15 -6.80
CA CYS A 198 -0.57 11.44 -7.00
C CYS A 198 0.61 11.54 -6.02
N ALA A 199 1.81 11.78 -6.54
CA ALA A 199 2.99 11.99 -5.70
C ALA A 199 3.00 13.45 -5.22
N GLU A 200 2.85 13.66 -3.90
CA GLU A 200 2.72 15.01 -3.33
C GLU A 200 3.30 15.06 -1.92
N ASN A 201 3.92 16.17 -1.58
CA ASN A 201 4.44 16.46 -0.25
C ASN A 201 3.80 17.75 0.27
N TYR A 202 2.72 17.61 1.04
CA TYR A 202 1.85 18.69 1.46
C TYR A 202 2.16 19.14 2.89
N ASP A 203 2.34 20.45 3.10
CA ASP A 203 2.60 21.04 4.41
C ASP A 203 1.29 21.24 5.19
N LEU A 204 1.22 20.66 6.40
CA LEU A 204 0.10 20.87 7.32
C LEU A 204 0.31 22.08 8.23
N GLY A 205 1.52 22.69 8.21
CA GLY A 205 1.93 23.68 9.19
C GLY A 205 2.45 23.06 10.50
N GLY A 206 3.09 23.88 11.31
CA GLY A 206 3.64 23.42 12.60
C GLY A 206 4.80 22.40 12.49
N GLY A 207 5.36 22.20 11.31
CA GLY A 207 6.41 21.21 11.04
C GLY A 207 5.89 19.84 10.61
N SER A 208 4.58 19.63 10.57
CA SER A 208 3.97 18.36 10.14
C SER A 208 3.66 18.35 8.65
N ARG A 209 3.83 17.20 7.99
CA ARG A 209 3.63 17.05 6.55
C ARG A 209 2.84 15.78 6.20
N VAL A 210 2.16 15.79 5.06
CA VAL A 210 1.55 14.62 4.45
C VAL A 210 2.29 14.29 3.16
N LEU A 211 2.75 13.05 3.03
CA LEU A 211 3.35 12.52 1.81
C LEU A 211 2.42 11.50 1.16
N PHE A 212 2.05 11.74 -0.08
CA PHE A 212 1.38 10.79 -0.93
C PHE A 212 2.41 10.15 -1.86
N LEU A 213 2.54 8.83 -1.79
CA LEU A 213 3.62 8.10 -2.46
C LEU A 213 3.44 7.97 -3.97
N GLY A 214 2.30 8.43 -4.53
CA GLY A 214 2.03 8.31 -5.95
C GLY A 214 1.73 6.89 -6.41
N GLU A 215 2.18 6.57 -7.63
CA GLU A 215 1.91 5.30 -8.28
C GLU A 215 3.16 4.75 -8.98
N TRP A 216 3.17 3.44 -9.29
CA TRP A 216 4.33 2.76 -9.91
C TRP A 216 4.06 2.25 -11.33
N ILE A 217 2.94 2.67 -11.94
CA ILE A 217 2.56 2.25 -13.30
C ILE A 217 3.34 3.05 -14.32
N GLU A 218 3.33 4.38 -14.19
CA GLU A 218 3.98 5.32 -15.11
C GLU A 218 5.04 6.18 -14.43
N HIS A 219 4.79 6.59 -13.18
CA HIS A 219 5.65 7.51 -12.43
C HIS A 219 6.07 6.96 -11.07
N PRO A 220 6.96 5.96 -11.04
CA PRO A 220 7.43 5.36 -9.80
C PRO A 220 8.03 6.40 -8.85
N SER A 221 7.55 6.41 -7.62
CA SER A 221 8.04 7.30 -6.57
C SER A 221 8.00 6.61 -5.20
N TYR A 222 8.83 7.09 -4.29
CA TYR A 222 8.92 6.60 -2.92
C TYR A 222 9.38 7.72 -1.99
N ALA A 223 9.18 7.56 -0.69
CA ALA A 223 9.69 8.48 0.32
C ALA A 223 10.93 7.90 1.00
N VAL A 224 11.88 8.76 1.35
CA VAL A 224 13.06 8.44 2.14
C VAL A 224 13.06 9.30 3.38
N LEU A 225 13.24 8.70 4.55
CA LEU A 225 13.54 9.37 5.80
C LEU A 225 15.03 9.18 6.09
N ASP A 226 15.79 10.27 6.17
CA ASP A 226 17.21 10.22 6.47
C ASP A 226 17.50 10.08 7.99
N ALA A 227 18.76 9.92 8.34
CA ALA A 227 19.22 9.80 9.74
C ALA A 227 18.98 11.09 10.54
N GLU A 228 18.88 12.24 9.88
CA GLU A 228 18.62 13.55 10.47
C GLU A 228 17.12 13.80 10.70
N GLY A 229 16.26 12.88 10.25
CA GLY A 229 14.81 12.97 10.39
C GLY A 229 14.14 13.86 9.33
N ASN A 230 14.76 14.08 8.18
CA ASN A 230 14.12 14.75 7.05
C ASN A 230 13.50 13.71 6.11
N MET A 231 12.27 13.95 5.68
CA MET A 231 11.58 13.08 4.76
C MET A 231 11.41 13.74 3.39
N GLU A 232 11.89 13.05 2.36
CA GLU A 232 11.81 13.49 0.98
C GLU A 232 11.02 12.52 0.11
N LEU A 233 10.32 13.05 -0.88
CA LEU A 233 9.64 12.27 -1.93
C LEU A 233 10.55 12.21 -3.16
N VAL A 234 10.92 11.01 -3.57
CA VAL A 234 11.89 10.75 -4.64
C VAL A 234 11.21 10.06 -5.81
N SER A 235 11.45 10.56 -7.02
CA SER A 235 11.04 9.89 -8.26
C SER A 235 12.07 8.83 -8.65
N TYR A 236 11.60 7.63 -9.00
CA TYR A 236 12.45 6.52 -9.42
C TYR A 236 12.40 6.35 -10.93
N TRP A 237 13.26 7.10 -11.63
CA TRP A 237 13.40 7.04 -13.09
C TRP A 237 14.57 6.14 -13.49
N GLN A 238 14.37 5.38 -14.58
CA GLN A 238 15.42 4.64 -15.28
C GLN A 238 15.49 5.06 -16.73
#